data_dbe692509200b473fb91bb15f6394def
#
_entry.id   dbe692509200b473fb91bb15f6394def
#
_cell.length_a   1.000
_cell.length_b   1.000
_cell.length_c   1.000
_cell.angle_alpha   90.00
_cell.angle_beta   90.00
_cell.angle_gamma   90.00
#
_symmetry.space_group_name_H-M   'P 1'
#
loop_
_entity.id
_entity.type
_entity.pdbx_description
1 polymer ?
#
loop_
_entity_poly.entity_id
_entity_poly.type
_entity_poly.pdbx_seq_one_letter_code
_entity_poly.pdbx_strand_id
1 'polypeptide(L)'
;MFEESKEDIHLYIPLKPNVSDIVHADEGEDKVWQVYRDVIYAVTQSKFRLIRQNEVDLYKQGKLLCEASIKERSDIPKARDLAKQQLLDCGVSQKAIMGQLLVISEAITNILKHAEEGKMTIVQGETENINVLVQDKGPGFPLKLLPNTVLMAGYSTKQSLGQGFTLMMKMADQVLLMTIPGEGSTIILVFKCKKEEPNDKKSPI
;
A
#
# COMPACT_ATOMS: atom_id res chain seq x y z
N MET A 1 30.51 -59.00 -10.81
CA MET A 1 31.52 -57.96 -11.10
C MET A 1 30.70 -56.77 -11.65
N PHE A 2 30.32 -55.88 -10.75
CA PHE A 2 29.58 -54.66 -11.08
C PHE A 2 30.54 -53.49 -10.89
N GLU A 3 30.86 -52.81 -11.98
CA GLU A 3 31.61 -51.55 -11.96
C GLU A 3 30.68 -50.41 -11.49
N GLU A 4 31.04 -49.80 -10.37
CA GLU A 4 30.43 -48.54 -9.91
C GLU A 4 31.00 -47.38 -10.74
N SER A 5 30.14 -46.76 -11.56
CA SER A 5 30.46 -45.49 -12.21
C SER A 5 30.37 -44.37 -11.18
N LYS A 6 31.51 -43.75 -10.88
CA LYS A 6 31.59 -42.51 -10.10
C LYS A 6 31.03 -41.37 -10.95
N GLU A 7 29.85 -40.88 -10.60
CA GLU A 7 29.35 -39.59 -11.10
C GLU A 7 30.13 -38.46 -10.40
N ASP A 8 30.89 -37.72 -11.19
CA ASP A 8 31.52 -36.48 -10.75
C ASP A 8 30.45 -35.42 -10.47
N ILE A 9 30.21 -35.16 -9.20
CA ILE A 9 29.41 -34.01 -8.73
C ILE A 9 30.26 -32.76 -8.95
N HIS A 10 30.06 -32.10 -10.10
CA HIS A 10 30.56 -30.73 -10.29
C HIS A 10 29.87 -29.81 -9.32
N LEU A 11 30.56 -29.43 -8.24
CA LEU A 11 30.15 -28.33 -7.35
C LEU A 11 30.06 -27.07 -8.19
N TYR A 12 28.83 -26.60 -8.41
CA TYR A 12 28.56 -25.31 -9.03
C TYR A 12 28.90 -24.23 -7.98
N ILE A 13 30.11 -23.69 -8.03
CA ILE A 13 30.50 -22.51 -7.27
C ILE A 13 29.97 -21.32 -8.05
N PRO A 14 28.96 -20.56 -7.55
CA PRO A 14 28.50 -19.36 -8.23
C PRO A 14 29.65 -18.35 -8.26
N LEU A 15 30.10 -17.99 -9.45
CA LEU A 15 31.06 -16.91 -9.67
C LEU A 15 30.43 -15.63 -9.09
N LYS A 16 31.21 -14.89 -8.28
CA LYS A 16 30.78 -13.56 -7.79
C LYS A 16 30.46 -12.70 -9.02
N PRO A 17 29.29 -12.08 -9.09
CA PRO A 17 28.93 -11.23 -10.22
C PRO A 17 29.93 -10.09 -10.36
N ASN A 18 30.29 -9.78 -11.60
CA ASN A 18 31.16 -8.65 -11.92
C ASN A 18 30.44 -7.33 -11.57
N VAL A 19 31.16 -6.28 -11.22
CA VAL A 19 30.56 -4.98 -10.89
C VAL A 19 29.72 -4.44 -12.05
N SER A 20 30.09 -4.71 -13.30
CA SER A 20 29.29 -4.40 -14.50
C SER A 20 27.95 -5.13 -14.54
N ASP A 21 27.91 -6.40 -14.11
CA ASP A 21 26.69 -7.21 -14.12
C ASP A 21 25.71 -6.72 -13.04
N ILE A 22 26.22 -6.20 -11.91
CA ILE A 22 25.41 -5.61 -10.84
C ILE A 22 24.78 -4.29 -11.32
N VAL A 23 25.52 -3.43 -12.01
CA VAL A 23 25.02 -2.15 -12.52
C VAL A 23 23.94 -2.38 -13.59
N HIS A 24 24.14 -3.32 -14.51
CA HIS A 24 23.15 -3.65 -15.53
C HIS A 24 21.90 -4.36 -14.98
N ALA A 25 22.04 -5.12 -13.89
CA ALA A 25 20.90 -5.74 -13.21
C ALA A 25 20.01 -4.67 -12.56
N ASP A 26 20.60 -3.67 -11.91
CA ASP A 26 19.88 -2.56 -11.26
C ASP A 26 19.12 -1.70 -12.29
N GLU A 27 19.75 -1.35 -13.42
CA GLU A 27 19.06 -0.65 -14.51
C GLU A 27 17.89 -1.46 -15.11
N GLY A 28 18.01 -2.77 -15.17
CA GLY A 28 16.96 -3.65 -15.67
C GLY A 28 15.76 -3.71 -14.73
N GLU A 29 16.00 -3.82 -13.44
CA GLU A 29 14.94 -3.83 -12.42
C GLU A 29 14.23 -2.48 -12.34
N ASP A 30 14.94 -1.37 -12.48
CA ASP A 30 14.35 -0.03 -12.51
C ASP A 30 13.41 0.16 -13.71
N LYS A 31 13.79 -0.29 -14.89
CA LYS A 31 12.93 -0.25 -16.10
C LYS A 31 11.67 -1.10 -15.93
N VAL A 32 11.79 -2.30 -15.37
CA VAL A 32 10.64 -3.18 -15.10
C VAL A 32 9.70 -2.53 -14.08
N TRP A 33 10.25 -1.92 -13.03
CA TRP A 33 9.46 -1.20 -12.03
C TRP A 33 8.67 -0.04 -12.67
N GLN A 34 9.30 0.75 -13.53
CA GLN A 34 8.64 1.85 -14.25
C GLN A 34 7.50 1.35 -15.14
N VAL A 35 7.71 0.25 -15.88
CA VAL A 35 6.68 -0.36 -16.70
C VAL A 35 5.49 -0.80 -15.86
N TYR A 36 5.70 -1.49 -14.74
CA TYR A 36 4.61 -1.91 -13.86
C TYR A 36 3.86 -0.71 -13.28
N ARG A 37 4.58 0.33 -12.84
CA ARG A 37 3.99 1.57 -12.36
C ARG A 37 3.04 2.17 -13.38
N ASP A 38 3.52 2.35 -14.61
CA ASP A 38 2.79 3.06 -15.64
C ASP A 38 1.60 2.23 -16.17
N VAL A 39 1.79 0.92 -16.35
CA VAL A 39 0.71 0.00 -16.77
C VAL A 39 -0.37 -0.10 -15.70
N ILE A 40 -0.01 -0.34 -14.43
CA ILE A 40 -0.99 -0.44 -13.34
C ILE A 40 -1.75 0.88 -13.18
N TYR A 41 -1.05 2.02 -13.24
CA TYR A 41 -1.67 3.34 -13.17
C TYR A 41 -2.69 3.56 -14.30
N ALA A 42 -2.34 3.22 -15.54
CA ALA A 42 -3.24 3.35 -16.68
C ALA A 42 -4.45 2.41 -16.58
N VAL A 43 -4.24 1.13 -16.29
CA VAL A 43 -5.31 0.13 -16.19
C VAL A 43 -6.28 0.43 -15.06
N THR A 44 -5.80 0.99 -13.95
CA THR A 44 -6.63 1.38 -12.81
C THR A 44 -7.25 2.77 -12.94
N GLN A 45 -7.13 3.40 -14.11
CA GLN A 45 -7.65 4.76 -14.36
C GLN A 45 -7.15 5.76 -13.30
N SER A 46 -5.84 5.75 -13.03
CA SER A 46 -5.15 6.59 -12.05
C SER A 46 -5.52 6.33 -10.58
N LYS A 47 -6.28 5.28 -10.30
CA LYS A 47 -6.69 4.93 -8.94
C LYS A 47 -5.58 4.31 -8.11
N PHE A 48 -4.63 3.60 -8.74
CA PHE A 48 -3.52 2.98 -8.06
C PHE A 48 -2.18 3.42 -8.67
N ARG A 49 -1.20 3.72 -7.82
CA ARG A 49 0.14 4.12 -8.25
C ARG A 49 1.21 3.48 -7.38
N LEU A 50 2.22 2.89 -8.02
CA LEU A 50 3.47 2.55 -7.35
C LEU A 50 4.29 3.83 -7.15
N ILE A 51 4.85 3.99 -5.95
CA ILE A 51 5.71 5.13 -5.60
C ILE A 51 7.02 4.64 -4.99
N ARG A 52 8.03 5.49 -5.02
CA ARG A 52 9.32 5.23 -4.37
C ARG A 52 9.33 5.76 -2.94
N GLN A 53 10.33 5.33 -2.17
CA GLN A 53 10.49 5.75 -0.76
C GLN A 53 10.55 7.28 -0.61
N ASN A 54 11.26 7.97 -1.49
CA ASN A 54 11.37 9.44 -1.46
C ASN A 54 10.04 10.16 -1.78
N GLU A 55 9.10 9.50 -2.46
CA GLU A 55 7.77 10.07 -2.73
C GLU A 55 6.85 9.93 -1.52
N VAL A 56 7.09 8.97 -0.61
CA VAL A 56 6.26 8.77 0.61
C VAL A 56 6.26 10.03 1.48
N ASP A 57 7.40 10.73 1.57
CA ASP A 57 7.53 11.91 2.43
C ASP A 57 6.67 13.08 1.96
N LEU A 58 6.30 13.15 0.68
CA LEU A 58 5.36 14.15 0.18
C LEU A 58 3.97 14.01 0.81
N TYR A 59 3.54 12.77 1.12
CA TYR A 59 2.24 12.49 1.73
C TYR A 59 2.24 12.61 3.25
N LYS A 60 3.42 12.80 3.86
CA LYS A 60 3.58 13.12 5.28
C LYS A 60 3.59 14.64 5.54
N GLN A 61 3.69 15.44 4.48
CA GLN A 61 3.65 16.90 4.59
C GLN A 61 2.25 17.37 4.96
N GLY A 62 2.19 18.34 5.89
CA GLY A 62 0.93 18.90 6.38
C GLY A 62 0.74 18.71 7.87
N LYS A 63 -0.50 18.79 8.33
CA LYS A 63 -0.85 18.66 9.75
C LYS A 63 -0.97 17.19 10.14
N LEU A 64 -0.10 16.72 11.03
CA LEU A 64 -0.27 15.41 11.66
C LEU A 64 -1.54 15.40 12.50
N LEU A 65 -2.46 14.49 12.21
CA LEU A 65 -3.72 14.33 12.94
C LEU A 65 -3.60 13.28 14.04
N CYS A 66 -3.10 12.10 13.71
CA CYS A 66 -2.85 11.03 14.67
C CYS A 66 -1.87 9.98 14.17
N GLU A 67 -1.37 9.18 15.13
CA GLU A 67 -0.58 7.97 14.88
C GLU A 67 -1.05 6.84 15.79
N ALA A 68 -0.97 5.60 15.31
CA ALA A 68 -1.25 4.40 16.07
C ALA A 68 -0.27 3.28 15.70
N SER A 69 0.36 2.68 16.69
CA SER A 69 1.16 1.45 16.51
C SER A 69 0.23 0.25 16.42
N ILE A 70 0.56 -0.69 15.56
CA ILE A 70 -0.20 -1.92 15.31
C ILE A 70 0.74 -3.10 15.55
N LYS A 71 0.49 -3.83 16.64
CA LYS A 71 1.29 -5.01 17.04
C LYS A 71 0.42 -6.23 17.29
N GLU A 72 -0.82 -6.03 17.66
CA GLU A 72 -1.75 -7.10 17.97
C GLU A 72 -3.18 -6.79 17.48
N ARG A 73 -4.03 -7.81 17.47
CA ARG A 73 -5.41 -7.68 16.96
C ARG A 73 -6.23 -6.63 17.72
N SER A 74 -5.95 -6.43 19.01
CA SER A 74 -6.63 -5.44 19.85
C SER A 74 -6.34 -4.00 19.45
N ASP A 75 -5.27 -3.75 18.68
CA ASP A 75 -4.91 -2.42 18.19
C ASP A 75 -5.76 -1.98 16.99
N ILE A 76 -6.32 -2.95 16.22
CA ILE A 76 -7.15 -2.63 15.04
C ILE A 76 -8.37 -1.77 15.40
N PRO A 77 -9.23 -2.15 16.37
CA PRO A 77 -10.37 -1.31 16.75
C PRO A 77 -9.92 0.05 17.31
N LYS A 78 -8.85 0.12 18.10
CA LYS A 78 -8.31 1.37 18.63
C LYS A 78 -7.87 2.33 17.52
N ALA A 79 -7.07 1.84 16.57
CA ALA A 79 -6.62 2.62 15.42
C ALA A 79 -7.80 3.06 14.52
N ARG A 80 -8.80 2.19 14.33
CA ARG A 80 -10.01 2.51 13.59
C ARG A 80 -10.84 3.61 14.27
N ASP A 81 -11.02 3.54 15.60
CA ASP A 81 -11.78 4.54 16.33
C ASP A 81 -11.05 5.90 16.32
N LEU A 82 -9.71 5.87 16.44
CA LEU A 82 -8.88 7.07 16.30
C LEU A 82 -9.03 7.67 14.89
N ALA A 83 -8.94 6.85 13.84
CA ALA A 83 -9.16 7.31 12.47
C ALA A 83 -10.56 7.90 12.28
N LYS A 84 -11.61 7.26 12.84
CA LYS A 84 -12.98 7.76 12.78
C LYS A 84 -13.11 9.16 13.37
N GLN A 85 -12.52 9.38 14.54
CA GLN A 85 -12.57 10.68 15.19
C GLN A 85 -11.92 11.76 14.32
N GLN A 86 -10.71 11.49 13.81
CA GLN A 86 -9.98 12.45 12.97
C GLN A 86 -10.71 12.76 11.66
N LEU A 87 -11.31 11.76 11.03
CA LEU A 87 -12.09 11.94 9.79
C LEU A 87 -13.35 12.82 10.06
N LEU A 88 -14.04 12.60 11.19
CA LEU A 88 -15.18 13.42 11.59
C LEU A 88 -14.76 14.86 11.85
N ASP A 89 -13.67 15.07 12.59
CA ASP A 89 -13.13 16.39 12.93
C ASP A 89 -12.70 17.17 11.67
N CYS A 90 -12.30 16.44 10.60
CA CYS A 90 -12.01 17.01 9.28
C CYS A 90 -13.27 17.25 8.42
N GLY A 91 -14.47 16.99 8.93
CA GLY A 91 -15.72 17.25 8.22
C GLY A 91 -16.10 16.19 7.19
N VAL A 92 -15.55 14.98 7.29
CA VAL A 92 -15.96 13.85 6.43
C VAL A 92 -17.40 13.48 6.74
N SER A 93 -18.25 13.39 5.72
CA SER A 93 -19.66 13.08 5.90
C SER A 93 -19.88 11.67 6.46
N GLN A 94 -20.94 11.47 7.23
CA GLN A 94 -21.34 10.18 7.81
C GLN A 94 -21.47 9.08 6.73
N LYS A 95 -21.89 9.45 5.52
CA LYS A 95 -22.04 8.52 4.40
C LYS A 95 -20.69 8.03 3.87
N ALA A 96 -19.68 8.91 3.79
CA ALA A 96 -18.35 8.58 3.28
C ALA A 96 -17.51 7.82 4.31
N ILE A 97 -17.67 8.15 5.59
CA ILE A 97 -16.81 7.65 6.67
C ILE A 97 -16.83 6.12 6.79
N MET A 98 -17.98 5.48 6.58
CA MET A 98 -18.09 4.02 6.69
C MET A 98 -17.22 3.30 5.66
N GLY A 99 -17.23 3.77 4.41
CA GLY A 99 -16.38 3.23 3.34
C GLY A 99 -14.89 3.48 3.60
N GLN A 100 -14.54 4.67 4.08
CA GLN A 100 -13.16 5.03 4.41
C GLN A 100 -12.62 4.18 5.58
N LEU A 101 -13.40 4.01 6.65
CA LEU A 101 -13.03 3.16 7.79
C LEU A 101 -12.89 1.69 7.42
N LEU A 102 -13.70 1.21 6.46
CA LEU A 102 -13.59 -0.16 5.98
C LEU A 102 -12.23 -0.40 5.32
N VAL A 103 -11.79 0.47 4.42
CA VAL A 103 -10.51 0.31 3.72
C VAL A 103 -9.31 0.62 4.61
N ILE A 104 -9.44 1.53 5.57
CA ILE A 104 -8.42 1.76 6.60
C ILE A 104 -8.26 0.48 7.45
N SER A 105 -9.35 -0.12 7.89
CA SER A 105 -9.31 -1.37 8.66
C SER A 105 -8.69 -2.53 7.87
N GLU A 106 -8.98 -2.62 6.56
CA GLU A 106 -8.38 -3.63 5.68
C GLU A 106 -6.85 -3.41 5.57
N ALA A 107 -6.42 -2.16 5.36
CA ALA A 107 -4.98 -1.83 5.30
C ALA A 107 -4.27 -2.17 6.62
N ILE A 108 -4.84 -1.80 7.77
CA ILE A 108 -4.29 -2.12 9.09
C ILE A 108 -4.24 -3.63 9.32
N THR A 109 -5.30 -4.35 8.94
CA THR A 109 -5.35 -5.81 9.11
C THR A 109 -4.28 -6.50 8.28
N ASN A 110 -3.90 -5.95 7.12
CA ASN A 110 -2.84 -6.48 6.29
C ASN A 110 -1.46 -6.43 7.00
N ILE A 111 -1.20 -5.46 7.88
CA ILE A 111 0.01 -5.45 8.72
C ILE A 111 0.12 -6.79 9.47
N LEU A 112 -0.91 -7.17 10.24
CA LEU A 112 -0.89 -8.37 11.08
C LEU A 112 -0.94 -9.68 10.30
N LYS A 113 -1.34 -9.63 9.02
CA LYS A 113 -1.28 -10.80 8.13
C LYS A 113 0.11 -11.02 7.57
N HIS A 114 0.88 -9.97 7.35
CA HIS A 114 2.11 -10.00 6.55
C HIS A 114 3.36 -9.54 7.29
N ALA A 115 3.21 -8.86 8.42
CA ALA A 115 4.30 -8.33 9.25
C ALA A 115 4.03 -8.60 10.75
N GLU A 116 5.05 -8.42 11.57
CA GLU A 116 4.94 -8.54 13.04
C GLU A 116 4.42 -7.25 13.67
N GLU A 117 4.76 -6.11 13.07
CA GLU A 117 4.35 -4.79 13.54
C GLU A 117 4.22 -3.79 12.39
N GLY A 118 3.49 -2.74 12.65
CA GLY A 118 3.38 -1.61 11.76
C GLY A 118 2.81 -0.37 12.44
N LYS A 119 2.54 0.63 11.64
CA LYS A 119 2.05 1.92 12.11
C LYS A 119 1.03 2.50 11.14
N MET A 120 -0.04 3.08 11.67
CA MET A 120 -0.94 3.97 10.95
C MET A 120 -0.60 5.42 11.29
N THR A 121 -0.50 6.28 10.30
CA THR A 121 -0.33 7.74 10.45
C THR A 121 -1.39 8.43 9.60
N ILE A 122 -2.09 9.41 10.15
CA ILE A 122 -3.06 10.23 9.42
C ILE A 122 -2.57 11.68 9.38
N VAL A 123 -2.50 12.23 8.16
CA VAL A 123 -2.02 13.58 7.89
C VAL A 123 -3.06 14.32 7.04
N GLN A 124 -3.37 15.54 7.41
CA GLN A 124 -4.12 16.47 6.56
C GLN A 124 -3.11 17.25 5.71
N GLY A 125 -3.10 16.97 4.41
CA GLY A 125 -2.23 17.63 3.45
C GLY A 125 -2.64 19.08 3.17
N GLU A 126 -1.77 19.84 2.51
CA GLU A 126 -1.99 21.25 2.17
C GLU A 126 -3.22 21.47 1.27
N THR A 127 -3.56 20.51 0.42
CA THR A 127 -4.73 20.52 -0.48
C THR A 127 -6.02 20.06 0.20
N GLU A 128 -6.05 20.04 1.53
CA GLU A 128 -7.17 19.54 2.35
C GLU A 128 -7.46 18.03 2.14
N ASN A 129 -6.61 17.30 1.45
CA ASN A 129 -6.70 15.85 1.37
C ASN A 129 -6.32 15.23 2.72
N ILE A 130 -6.96 14.12 3.06
CA ILE A 130 -6.54 13.29 4.18
C ILE A 130 -5.74 12.12 3.63
N ASN A 131 -4.49 12.01 4.06
CA ASN A 131 -3.59 10.92 3.72
C ASN A 131 -3.52 9.96 4.91
N VAL A 132 -3.91 8.71 4.71
CA VAL A 132 -3.76 7.64 5.70
C VAL A 132 -2.63 6.73 5.24
N LEU A 133 -1.50 6.81 5.94
CA LEU A 133 -0.33 5.99 5.70
C LEU A 133 -0.36 4.78 6.62
N VAL A 134 -0.29 3.59 6.05
CA VAL A 134 -0.21 2.31 6.77
C VAL A 134 1.10 1.65 6.38
N GLN A 135 2.03 1.59 7.32
CA GLN A 135 3.41 1.15 7.13
C GLN A 135 3.67 -0.14 7.90
N ASP A 136 4.39 -1.06 7.30
CA ASP A 136 4.85 -2.30 7.94
C ASP A 136 6.34 -2.58 7.63
N LYS A 137 6.93 -3.48 8.41
CA LYS A 137 8.28 -4.01 8.25
C LYS A 137 8.25 -5.48 7.83
N GLY A 138 7.25 -5.86 7.06
CA GLY A 138 7.09 -7.21 6.54
C GLY A 138 7.99 -7.51 5.34
N PRO A 139 7.73 -8.61 4.64
CA PRO A 139 8.54 -9.03 3.49
C PRO A 139 8.36 -8.14 2.25
N GLY A 140 7.44 -7.15 2.30
CA GLY A 140 7.07 -6.36 1.14
C GLY A 140 6.32 -7.17 0.06
N PHE A 141 6.04 -6.54 -1.07
CA PHE A 141 5.40 -7.19 -2.21
C PHE A 141 6.43 -7.44 -3.31
N PRO A 142 6.67 -8.71 -3.70
CA PRO A 142 7.53 -9.00 -4.85
C PRO A 142 6.98 -8.34 -6.12
N LEU A 143 7.83 -7.62 -6.86
CA LEU A 143 7.44 -6.85 -8.03
C LEU A 143 6.65 -7.69 -9.05
N LYS A 144 7.09 -8.93 -9.30
CA LYS A 144 6.45 -9.88 -10.23
C LYS A 144 5.01 -10.24 -9.86
N LEU A 145 4.64 -10.15 -8.58
CA LEU A 145 3.30 -10.48 -8.09
C LEU A 145 2.36 -9.27 -8.04
N LEU A 146 2.89 -8.05 -8.16
CA LEU A 146 2.10 -6.82 -8.05
C LEU A 146 0.92 -6.74 -9.02
N PRO A 147 1.06 -7.06 -10.33
CA PRO A 147 -0.09 -7.01 -11.22
C PRO A 147 -1.22 -7.93 -10.76
N ASN A 148 -0.90 -9.16 -10.33
CA ASN A 148 -1.90 -10.09 -9.83
C ASN A 148 -2.52 -9.60 -8.51
N THR A 149 -1.70 -9.11 -7.59
CA THR A 149 -2.14 -8.64 -6.28
C THR A 149 -3.04 -7.41 -6.37
N VAL A 150 -2.76 -6.50 -7.31
CA VAL A 150 -3.48 -5.23 -7.45
C VAL A 150 -4.68 -5.35 -8.39
N LEU A 151 -4.54 -6.07 -9.52
CA LEU A 151 -5.52 -6.06 -10.61
C LEU A 151 -6.49 -7.24 -10.58
N MET A 152 -6.08 -8.38 -10.01
CA MET A 152 -6.91 -9.58 -9.98
C MET A 152 -7.74 -9.64 -8.69
N ALA A 153 -9.04 -9.40 -8.82
CA ALA A 153 -9.97 -9.61 -7.72
C ALA A 153 -9.97 -11.10 -7.29
N GLY A 154 -9.79 -11.34 -5.99
CA GLY A 154 -9.72 -12.70 -5.44
C GLY A 154 -8.31 -13.30 -5.38
N TYR A 155 -7.29 -12.65 -5.93
CA TYR A 155 -5.91 -13.10 -5.78
C TYR A 155 -5.36 -12.73 -4.39
N SER A 156 -4.89 -13.73 -3.67
CA SER A 156 -4.26 -13.54 -2.36
C SER A 156 -3.15 -14.56 -2.16
N THR A 157 -2.03 -14.10 -1.61
CA THR A 157 -0.89 -14.95 -1.22
C THR A 157 -1.09 -15.67 0.11
N LYS A 158 -2.11 -15.28 0.87
CA LYS A 158 -2.54 -15.93 2.14
C LYS A 158 -4.07 -16.09 2.12
N GLN A 159 -4.61 -16.86 3.08
CA GLN A 159 -6.07 -17.05 3.26
C GLN A 159 -6.79 -15.73 3.52
N SER A 160 -7.01 -14.96 2.47
CA SER A 160 -7.83 -13.75 2.46
C SER A 160 -8.64 -13.73 1.16
N LEU A 161 -9.72 -12.95 1.14
CA LEU A 161 -10.60 -12.88 -0.05
C LEU A 161 -9.92 -12.26 -1.28
N GLY A 162 -8.67 -11.78 -1.18
CA GLY A 162 -7.93 -11.15 -2.28
C GLY A 162 -8.60 -9.90 -2.85
N GLN A 163 -9.43 -9.23 -2.06
CA GLN A 163 -10.20 -8.05 -2.50
C GLN A 163 -9.69 -6.74 -1.93
N GLY A 164 -8.63 -6.75 -1.11
CA GLY A 164 -8.17 -5.58 -0.35
C GLY A 164 -7.89 -4.37 -1.24
N PHE A 165 -7.03 -4.51 -2.24
CA PHE A 165 -6.70 -3.40 -3.15
C PHE A 165 -7.89 -2.98 -4.01
N THR A 166 -8.71 -3.92 -4.49
CA THR A 166 -9.93 -3.62 -5.24
C THR A 166 -10.89 -2.76 -4.40
N LEU A 167 -11.05 -3.10 -3.12
CA LEU A 167 -11.90 -2.34 -2.20
C LEU A 167 -11.30 -0.96 -1.90
N MET A 168 -9.98 -0.88 -1.65
CA MET A 168 -9.27 0.38 -1.43
C MET A 168 -9.45 1.33 -2.63
N MET A 169 -9.26 0.86 -3.86
CA MET A 169 -9.45 1.66 -5.07
C MET A 169 -10.89 2.13 -5.29
N LYS A 170 -11.88 1.40 -4.77
CA LYS A 170 -13.30 1.81 -4.84
C LYS A 170 -13.64 2.92 -3.85
N MET A 171 -13.03 2.91 -2.68
CA MET A 171 -13.42 3.79 -1.56
C MET A 171 -12.48 4.98 -1.38
N ALA A 172 -11.20 4.86 -1.78
CA ALA A 172 -10.26 5.96 -1.77
C ALA A 172 -10.27 6.71 -3.10
N ASP A 173 -9.88 7.99 -3.07
CA ASP A 173 -9.67 8.77 -4.29
C ASP A 173 -8.43 8.29 -5.03
N GLN A 174 -7.39 7.92 -4.27
CA GLN A 174 -6.16 7.30 -4.80
C GLN A 174 -5.58 6.34 -3.76
N VAL A 175 -4.96 5.27 -4.25
CA VAL A 175 -4.20 4.30 -3.48
C VAL A 175 -2.76 4.31 -3.98
N LEU A 176 -1.80 4.47 -3.07
CA LEU A 176 -0.39 4.45 -3.41
C LEU A 176 0.28 3.31 -2.65
N LEU A 177 1.23 2.66 -3.30
CA LEU A 177 2.01 1.59 -2.70
C LEU A 177 3.50 1.87 -2.91
N MET A 178 4.23 1.99 -1.82
CA MET A 178 5.66 1.83 -1.77
C MET A 178 5.95 0.44 -1.20
N THR A 179 6.85 -0.30 -1.81
CA THR A 179 7.27 -1.60 -1.33
C THR A 179 8.73 -1.86 -1.67
N ILE A 180 9.47 -2.37 -0.69
CA ILE A 180 10.86 -2.82 -0.83
C ILE A 180 10.89 -4.28 -0.37
N PRO A 181 11.15 -5.24 -1.26
CA PRO A 181 11.22 -6.64 -0.89
C PRO A 181 12.22 -6.88 0.24
N GLY A 182 11.77 -7.53 1.32
CA GLY A 182 12.57 -7.80 2.53
C GLY A 182 12.63 -6.67 3.56
N GLU A 183 12.12 -5.46 3.25
CA GLU A 183 12.16 -4.32 4.17
C GLU A 183 10.78 -3.85 4.63
N GLY A 184 9.75 -4.10 3.83
CA GLY A 184 8.38 -3.75 4.19
C GLY A 184 7.61 -3.02 3.10
N SER A 185 6.45 -2.47 3.49
CA SER A 185 5.60 -1.70 2.59
C SER A 185 4.93 -0.51 3.27
N THR A 186 4.52 0.45 2.44
CA THR A 186 3.67 1.57 2.85
C THR A 186 2.51 1.68 1.88
N ILE A 187 1.30 1.49 2.39
CA ILE A 187 0.07 1.79 1.66
C ILE A 187 -0.38 3.19 2.08
N ILE A 188 -0.69 4.04 1.10
CA ILE A 188 -1.24 5.37 1.34
C ILE A 188 -2.62 5.45 0.71
N LEU A 189 -3.62 5.71 1.54
CA LEU A 189 -5.00 5.97 1.10
C LEU A 189 -5.21 7.48 1.10
N VAL A 190 -5.51 8.05 -0.06
CA VAL A 190 -5.79 9.48 -0.20
C VAL A 190 -7.30 9.68 -0.29
N PHE A 191 -7.85 10.51 0.58
CA PHE A 191 -9.25 10.90 0.59
C PHE A 191 -9.36 12.39 0.39
N LYS A 192 -10.14 12.83 -0.61
CA LYS A 192 -10.44 14.24 -0.85
C LYS A 192 -11.51 14.70 0.13
N CYS A 193 -11.22 15.71 0.93
CA CYS A 193 -12.24 16.38 1.73
C CYS A 193 -13.09 17.25 0.80
N LYS A 194 -14.31 16.80 0.49
CA LYS A 194 -15.30 17.68 -0.13
C LYS A 194 -15.88 18.53 0.98
N LYS A 195 -15.58 19.84 1.01
CA LYS A 195 -16.41 20.77 1.75
C LYS A 195 -17.81 20.67 1.12
N GLU A 196 -18.83 20.32 1.91
CA GLU A 196 -20.20 20.50 1.47
C GLU A 196 -20.38 22.01 1.22
N GLU A 197 -20.61 22.40 -0.04
CA GLU A 197 -21.05 23.75 -0.32
C GLU A 197 -22.35 23.98 0.46
N PRO A 198 -22.49 25.11 1.21
CA PRO A 198 -23.72 25.40 1.92
C PRO A 198 -24.84 25.37 0.90
N ASN A 199 -25.78 24.45 1.09
CA ASN A 199 -26.95 24.26 0.28
C ASN A 199 -27.66 25.63 0.15
N ASP A 200 -27.53 26.29 -1.00
CA ASP A 200 -28.23 27.50 -1.29
C ASP A 200 -29.72 27.21 -1.10
N LYS A 201 -30.25 27.67 0.00
CA LYS A 201 -31.67 27.59 0.31
C LYS A 201 -32.40 28.18 -0.88
N LYS A 202 -33.08 27.33 -1.65
CA LYS A 202 -34.10 27.78 -2.59
C LYS A 202 -34.94 28.83 -1.89
N SER A 203 -34.84 30.08 -2.34
CA SER A 203 -35.78 31.12 -1.96
C SER A 203 -37.18 30.65 -2.33
N PRO A 204 -38.14 30.69 -1.42
CA PRO A 204 -39.53 30.48 -1.76
C PRO A 204 -40.02 31.65 -2.64
N ILE A 205 -40.54 31.32 -3.80
CA ILE A 205 -41.35 32.22 -4.62
C ILE A 205 -42.72 32.37 -4.01
#